data_f8cfa42777d2c96bea3b9647682a3eab
#
_entry.id   f8cfa42777d2c96bea3b9647682a3eab
#
_cell.length_a   1.000
_cell.length_b   1.000
_cell.length_c   1.000
_cell.angle_alpha   90.00
_cell.angle_beta   90.00
_cell.angle_gamma   90.00
#
_symmetry.space_group_name_H-M   'P 1'
#
loop_
_entity.id
_entity.type
_entity.pdbx_description
1 polymer ?
#
loop_
_entity_poly.entity_id
_entity_poly.type
_entity_poly.pdbx_seq_one_letter_code
_entity_poly.pdbx_strand_id
1 'polypeptide(L)'
;MNRILAVLLLFFSAAALAQSYPTKPIRIMVAFPPGGPTDIMARLLSTQLGDSLGQPVVVENKVGASGNLATGEVAKAAPDGYTLLVHSSAYAVNPTLFKNAGYDPVKDLTAVAVVAQQANIIVVNASFPAKTLAELRKQVMTQKLAFASPGTGTTPHLTAENLFHVRWKADITHVPFKGAGPAVTGVLGGQPPIGCMAGSGPMSNIKSGKLRALAVSSAKRLEQLPDVPTLDELGYPGMQDYTWVGLFVPAGTPRAIAQRLNAAVLKAVQNAEMRQRLDALAFEVTAAPLDETSRYVRSEVAKWAKVVKETGAKVD
;
A
#
# COMPACT_ATOMS: atom_id res chain seq x y z
N MET A 1 -19.81 46.37 37.23
CA MET A 1 -20.08 44.94 37.48
C MET A 1 -20.46 44.18 36.23
N ASN A 2 -21.33 44.70 35.36
CA ASN A 2 -21.80 43.98 34.17
C ASN A 2 -20.77 43.76 33.03
N ARG A 3 -19.74 44.58 32.90
CA ARG A 3 -18.70 44.40 31.84
C ARG A 3 -17.70 43.29 32.15
N ILE A 4 -17.39 43.04 33.42
CA ILE A 4 -16.48 41.96 33.84
C ILE A 4 -17.17 40.60 33.69
N LEU A 5 -18.48 40.54 33.96
CA LEU A 5 -19.28 39.33 33.82
C LEU A 5 -19.41 38.91 32.32
N ALA A 6 -19.54 39.89 31.41
CA ALA A 6 -19.59 39.65 29.96
C ALA A 6 -18.27 39.15 29.40
N VAL A 7 -17.13 39.62 29.90
CA VAL A 7 -15.80 39.15 29.49
C VAL A 7 -15.53 37.73 30.01
N LEU A 8 -15.94 37.40 31.23
CA LEU A 8 -15.85 36.03 31.76
C LEU A 8 -16.72 35.02 31.00
N LEU A 9 -17.90 35.41 30.55
CA LEU A 9 -18.79 34.58 29.73
C LEU A 9 -18.20 34.32 28.32
N LEU A 10 -17.46 35.28 27.75
CA LEU A 10 -16.77 35.08 26.45
C LEU A 10 -15.57 34.13 26.55
N PHE A 11 -14.85 34.13 27.67
CA PHE A 11 -13.76 33.14 27.90
C PHE A 11 -14.28 31.75 28.20
N PHE A 12 -15.44 31.58 28.81
CA PHE A 12 -16.06 30.27 29.04
C PHE A 12 -16.63 29.65 27.74
N SER A 13 -17.08 30.49 26.81
CA SER A 13 -17.57 29.99 25.49
C SER A 13 -16.47 29.48 24.58
N ALA A 14 -15.21 29.95 24.71
CA ALA A 14 -14.07 29.47 23.95
C ALA A 14 -13.54 28.10 24.42
N ALA A 15 -13.78 27.73 25.68
CA ALA A 15 -13.37 26.42 26.22
C ALA A 15 -14.35 25.27 25.85
N ALA A 16 -15.56 25.58 25.40
CA ALA A 16 -16.58 24.58 25.05
C ALA A 16 -16.42 23.94 23.68
N LEU A 17 -15.45 24.36 22.87
CA LEU A 17 -15.25 23.86 21.48
C LEU A 17 -14.11 22.83 21.32
N ALA A 18 -13.48 22.41 22.40
CA ALA A 18 -12.64 21.23 22.36
C ALA A 18 -13.50 19.95 22.39
N GLN A 19 -14.41 19.77 21.41
CA GLN A 19 -15.09 18.47 21.27
C GLN A 19 -14.02 17.40 21.18
N SER A 20 -14.05 16.46 22.11
CA SER A 20 -13.10 15.35 22.17
C SER A 20 -13.26 14.49 20.91
N TYR A 21 -12.42 14.72 19.88
CA TYR A 21 -12.35 13.84 18.72
C TYR A 21 -11.85 12.45 19.15
N PRO A 22 -12.42 11.34 18.64
CA PRO A 22 -13.67 11.23 17.89
C PRO A 22 -14.89 11.11 18.80
N THR A 23 -16.07 11.57 18.35
CA THR A 23 -17.38 11.45 19.05
C THR A 23 -18.37 10.59 18.29
N LYS A 24 -18.02 10.13 17.07
CA LYS A 24 -18.82 9.30 16.19
C LYS A 24 -17.93 8.27 15.48
N PRO A 25 -18.49 7.23 14.86
CA PRO A 25 -17.72 6.24 14.12
C PRO A 25 -16.82 6.86 13.04
N ILE A 26 -15.62 6.28 12.87
CA ILE A 26 -14.66 6.65 11.84
C ILE A 26 -14.81 5.66 10.68
N ARG A 27 -14.76 6.15 9.44
CA ARG A 27 -14.77 5.34 8.24
C ARG A 27 -13.37 5.28 7.62
N ILE A 28 -12.87 4.08 7.37
CA ILE A 28 -11.67 3.83 6.58
C ILE A 28 -12.09 3.35 5.20
N MET A 29 -11.81 4.14 4.18
CA MET A 29 -11.98 3.76 2.79
C MET A 29 -10.72 3.06 2.30
N VAL A 30 -10.85 1.84 1.77
CA VAL A 30 -9.75 1.03 1.24
C VAL A 30 -9.79 1.04 -0.28
N ALA A 31 -8.66 1.43 -0.88
CA ALA A 31 -8.55 1.65 -2.32
C ALA A 31 -8.56 0.37 -3.19
N PHE A 32 -8.51 -0.81 -2.59
CA PHE A 32 -8.38 -2.10 -3.27
C PHE A 32 -9.37 -3.14 -2.70
N PRO A 33 -9.59 -4.27 -3.43
CA PRO A 33 -10.47 -5.34 -2.97
C PRO A 33 -10.01 -5.99 -1.67
N PRO A 34 -10.93 -6.72 -0.98
CA PRO A 34 -10.57 -7.52 0.18
C PRO A 34 -9.45 -8.53 -0.07
N GLY A 35 -8.66 -8.83 0.97
CA GLY A 35 -7.59 -9.84 0.98
C GLY A 35 -6.24 -9.37 0.46
N GLY A 36 -6.11 -8.12 0.00
CA GLY A 36 -4.82 -7.52 -0.34
C GLY A 36 -4.17 -6.79 0.85
N PRO A 37 -2.90 -6.33 0.70
CA PRO A 37 -2.15 -5.69 1.79
C PRO A 37 -2.86 -4.47 2.40
N THR A 38 -3.55 -3.68 1.60
CA THR A 38 -4.33 -2.51 2.07
C THR A 38 -5.54 -2.90 2.90
N ASP A 39 -6.28 -3.93 2.49
CA ASP A 39 -7.45 -4.41 3.22
C ASP A 39 -7.05 -5.07 4.55
N ILE A 40 -6.04 -5.92 4.51
CA ILE A 40 -5.48 -6.55 5.71
C ILE A 40 -5.05 -5.48 6.71
N MET A 41 -4.27 -4.50 6.27
CA MET A 41 -3.81 -3.41 7.12
C MET A 41 -4.96 -2.57 7.67
N ALA A 42 -5.94 -2.22 6.84
CA ALA A 42 -7.11 -1.44 7.27
C ALA A 42 -7.91 -2.17 8.36
N ARG A 43 -8.09 -3.49 8.25
CA ARG A 43 -8.79 -4.30 9.27
C ARG A 43 -7.99 -4.42 10.56
N LEU A 44 -6.67 -4.61 10.49
CA LEU A 44 -5.81 -4.59 11.67
C LEU A 44 -5.86 -3.22 12.37
N LEU A 45 -5.76 -2.14 11.60
CA LEU A 45 -5.87 -0.78 12.14
C LEU A 45 -7.26 -0.50 12.70
N SER A 46 -8.34 -0.96 12.07
CA SER A 46 -9.70 -0.66 12.53
C SER A 46 -9.96 -1.15 13.95
N THR A 47 -9.50 -2.35 14.28
CA THR A 47 -9.57 -2.89 15.65
C THR A 47 -8.75 -2.03 16.62
N GLN A 48 -7.48 -1.82 16.32
CA GLN A 48 -6.56 -1.11 17.21
C GLN A 48 -6.92 0.39 17.40
N LEU A 49 -7.36 1.04 16.33
CA LEU A 49 -7.82 2.43 16.38
C LEU A 49 -9.15 2.53 17.14
N GLY A 50 -10.06 1.57 16.92
CA GLY A 50 -11.33 1.51 17.66
C GLY A 50 -11.10 1.46 19.16
N ASP A 51 -10.25 0.55 19.62
CA ASP A 51 -9.88 0.40 21.03
C ASP A 51 -9.17 1.65 21.59
N SER A 52 -8.24 2.21 20.80
CA SER A 52 -7.44 3.37 21.26
C SER A 52 -8.21 4.67 21.29
N LEU A 53 -9.17 4.87 20.38
CA LEU A 53 -9.92 6.12 20.20
C LEU A 53 -11.31 6.08 20.84
N GLY A 54 -11.80 4.89 21.25
CA GLY A 54 -13.10 4.72 21.91
C GLY A 54 -14.30 4.89 20.97
N GLN A 55 -14.12 4.76 19.66
CA GLN A 55 -15.19 4.83 18.67
C GLN A 55 -15.04 3.72 17.64
N PRO A 56 -16.13 3.15 17.11
CA PRO A 56 -16.08 2.16 16.05
C PRO A 56 -15.34 2.69 14.82
N VAL A 57 -14.50 1.83 14.20
CA VAL A 57 -13.81 2.14 12.94
C VAL A 57 -14.29 1.14 11.88
N VAL A 58 -15.00 1.64 10.88
CA VAL A 58 -15.64 0.83 9.83
C VAL A 58 -14.76 0.83 8.58
N VAL A 59 -14.52 -0.36 8.02
CA VAL A 59 -13.72 -0.54 6.80
C VAL A 59 -14.63 -0.77 5.60
N GLU A 60 -14.46 0.06 4.56
CA GLU A 60 -15.20 -0.01 3.30
C GLU A 60 -14.23 -0.11 2.12
N ASN A 61 -14.39 -1.13 1.25
CA ASN A 61 -13.57 -1.26 0.06
C ASN A 61 -14.22 -0.54 -1.13
N LYS A 62 -13.50 0.42 -1.74
CA LYS A 62 -13.91 1.11 -2.96
C LYS A 62 -12.89 0.88 -4.06
N VAL A 63 -13.19 -0.07 -4.92
CA VAL A 63 -12.27 -0.54 -5.98
C VAL A 63 -12.45 0.26 -7.26
N GLY A 64 -11.36 0.58 -7.93
CA GLY A 64 -11.37 1.13 -9.29
C GLY A 64 -10.18 2.03 -9.61
N ALA A 65 -9.76 2.01 -10.87
CA ALA A 65 -8.66 2.81 -11.42
C ALA A 65 -7.41 2.78 -10.53
N SER A 66 -6.97 1.58 -10.13
CA SER A 66 -5.81 1.37 -9.24
C SER A 66 -5.87 2.17 -7.92
N GLY A 67 -7.09 2.35 -7.37
CA GLY A 67 -7.35 3.07 -6.13
C GLY A 67 -7.70 4.55 -6.29
N ASN A 68 -7.64 5.10 -7.50
CA ASN A 68 -7.91 6.51 -7.75
C ASN A 68 -9.35 6.90 -7.36
N LEU A 69 -10.33 6.00 -7.53
CA LEU A 69 -11.73 6.29 -7.17
C LEU A 69 -11.89 6.52 -5.67
N ALA A 70 -11.31 5.67 -4.83
CA ALA A 70 -11.34 5.85 -3.39
C ALA A 70 -10.60 7.12 -2.97
N THR A 71 -9.41 7.34 -3.55
CA THR A 71 -8.57 8.50 -3.24
C THR A 71 -9.28 9.82 -3.58
N GLY A 72 -9.87 9.92 -4.78
CA GLY A 72 -10.61 11.13 -5.20
C GLY A 72 -11.89 11.40 -4.38
N GLU A 73 -12.52 10.35 -3.82
CA GLU A 73 -13.65 10.52 -2.90
C GLU A 73 -13.18 11.05 -1.53
N VAL A 74 -12.13 10.44 -0.96
CA VAL A 74 -11.62 10.91 0.33
C VAL A 74 -11.01 12.32 0.22
N ALA A 75 -10.34 12.65 -0.87
CA ALA A 75 -9.82 13.99 -1.12
C ALA A 75 -10.89 15.09 -1.07
N LYS A 76 -12.15 14.74 -1.38
CA LYS A 76 -13.32 15.65 -1.37
C LYS A 76 -14.15 15.53 -0.09
N ALA A 77 -13.82 14.64 0.82
CA ALA A 77 -14.56 14.47 2.07
C ALA A 77 -14.28 15.63 3.03
N ALA A 78 -15.15 15.78 4.03
CA ALA A 78 -14.97 16.80 5.08
C ALA A 78 -13.63 16.57 5.81
N PRO A 79 -12.83 17.62 6.04
CA PRO A 79 -11.53 17.50 6.72
C PRO A 79 -11.69 17.47 8.23
N ASP A 80 -12.57 16.60 8.73
CA ASP A 80 -12.94 16.46 10.14
C ASP A 80 -12.33 15.22 10.83
N GLY A 81 -11.55 14.42 10.07
CA GLY A 81 -10.88 13.21 10.55
C GLY A 81 -11.77 11.97 10.63
N TYR A 82 -13.03 12.01 10.18
CA TYR A 82 -13.93 10.85 10.22
C TYR A 82 -13.98 10.04 8.94
N THR A 83 -13.35 10.52 7.86
CA THR A 83 -13.15 9.74 6.64
C THR A 83 -11.65 9.62 6.37
N LEU A 84 -11.15 8.40 6.45
CA LEU A 84 -9.74 8.07 6.26
C LEU A 84 -9.59 7.27 4.95
N LEU A 85 -8.41 7.31 4.35
CA LEU A 85 -8.03 6.47 3.23
C LEU A 85 -6.91 5.54 3.64
N VAL A 86 -7.04 4.25 3.33
CA VAL A 86 -5.90 3.31 3.30
C VAL A 86 -5.58 2.97 1.86
N HIS A 87 -4.35 3.29 1.46
CA HIS A 87 -3.85 3.09 0.10
C HIS A 87 -2.46 2.45 0.11
N SER A 88 -2.08 1.83 -1.01
CA SER A 88 -0.72 1.33 -1.24
C SER A 88 0.18 2.40 -1.86
N SER A 89 1.44 2.05 -2.10
CA SER A 89 2.42 2.84 -2.84
C SER A 89 1.94 3.31 -4.23
N ALA A 90 0.92 2.68 -4.81
CA ALA A 90 0.25 3.16 -6.03
C ALA A 90 -0.29 4.60 -5.89
N TYR A 91 -0.58 5.05 -4.67
CA TYR A 91 -0.90 6.45 -4.36
C TYR A 91 0.16 7.44 -4.89
N ALA A 92 1.43 7.10 -4.79
CA ALA A 92 2.54 7.94 -5.24
C ALA A 92 2.83 7.78 -6.75
N VAL A 93 2.47 6.64 -7.33
CA VAL A 93 2.71 6.31 -8.75
C VAL A 93 1.65 6.91 -9.67
N ASN A 94 0.39 6.74 -9.30
CA ASN A 94 -0.78 7.01 -10.14
C ASN A 94 -0.86 8.44 -10.69
N PRO A 95 -0.51 9.51 -9.95
CA PRO A 95 -0.58 10.88 -10.48
C PRO A 95 0.32 11.15 -11.69
N THR A 96 1.39 10.38 -11.86
CA THR A 96 2.25 10.47 -13.05
C THR A 96 1.84 9.49 -14.15
N LEU A 97 1.30 8.33 -13.75
CA LEU A 97 0.96 7.25 -14.66
C LEU A 97 -0.38 7.47 -15.39
N PHE A 98 -1.39 7.99 -14.69
CA PHE A 98 -2.71 8.24 -15.25
C PHE A 98 -2.81 9.69 -15.74
N LYS A 99 -3.42 9.90 -16.92
CA LYS A 99 -3.70 11.27 -17.43
C LYS A 99 -4.53 12.10 -16.46
N ASN A 100 -5.43 11.45 -15.73
CA ASN A 100 -6.26 12.05 -14.69
C ASN A 100 -6.42 11.06 -13.54
N ALA A 101 -5.61 11.21 -12.51
CA ALA A 101 -5.73 10.42 -11.29
C ALA A 101 -6.89 10.87 -10.40
N GLY A 102 -7.42 12.10 -10.62
CA GLY A 102 -8.52 12.65 -9.84
C GLY A 102 -8.11 13.23 -8.49
N TYR A 103 -6.84 13.35 -8.21
CA TYR A 103 -6.26 13.96 -6.99
C TYR A 103 -4.82 14.43 -7.20
N ASP A 104 -4.41 15.41 -6.39
CA ASP A 104 -3.01 15.80 -6.23
C ASP A 104 -2.45 15.13 -4.95
N PRO A 105 -1.41 14.27 -5.05
CA PRO A 105 -0.93 13.48 -3.92
C PRO A 105 -0.26 14.30 -2.82
N VAL A 106 0.02 15.58 -3.07
CA VAL A 106 0.69 16.46 -2.10
C VAL A 106 -0.26 17.49 -1.51
N LYS A 107 -1.29 17.90 -2.29
CA LYS A 107 -2.19 19.00 -1.90
C LYS A 107 -3.52 18.54 -1.33
N ASP A 108 -4.08 17.41 -1.84
CA ASP A 108 -5.47 17.05 -1.54
C ASP A 108 -5.61 16.13 -0.32
N LEU A 109 -4.51 15.51 0.11
CA LEU A 109 -4.49 14.59 1.25
C LEU A 109 -3.26 14.82 2.14
N THR A 110 -3.46 14.59 3.43
CA THR A 110 -2.39 14.58 4.44
C THR A 110 -2.07 13.13 4.78
N ALA A 111 -0.81 12.73 4.62
CA ALA A 111 -0.33 11.42 5.05
C ALA A 111 -0.24 11.38 6.58
N VAL A 112 -1.02 10.50 7.20
CA VAL A 112 -1.03 10.30 8.65
C VAL A 112 0.05 9.31 9.08
N ALA A 113 0.15 8.18 8.38
CA ALA A 113 1.19 7.17 8.65
C ALA A 113 1.47 6.36 7.38
N VAL A 114 2.72 6.02 7.12
CA VAL A 114 3.08 4.83 6.34
C VAL A 114 3.31 3.73 7.35
N VAL A 115 2.35 2.80 7.45
CA VAL A 115 2.23 1.88 8.59
C VAL A 115 3.26 0.77 8.49
N ALA A 116 3.34 0.16 7.31
CA ALA A 116 4.26 -0.94 7.03
C ALA A 116 4.49 -1.07 5.52
N GLN A 117 5.52 -1.83 5.15
CA GLN A 117 5.86 -2.16 3.78
C GLN A 117 6.07 -3.66 3.60
N GLN A 118 6.06 -4.13 2.36
CA GLN A 118 6.34 -5.51 1.99
C GLN A 118 7.19 -5.55 0.73
N ALA A 119 8.10 -6.53 0.65
CA ALA A 119 8.76 -6.84 -0.62
C ALA A 119 7.74 -7.32 -1.67
N ASN A 120 8.00 -7.03 -2.93
CA ASN A 120 7.33 -7.66 -4.05
C ASN A 120 8.00 -9.01 -4.33
N ILE A 121 7.22 -10.03 -4.62
CA ILE A 121 7.67 -11.39 -4.86
C ILE A 121 7.36 -11.78 -6.29
N ILE A 122 8.38 -12.21 -7.04
CA ILE A 122 8.21 -12.89 -8.32
C ILE A 122 7.81 -14.33 -8.02
N VAL A 123 6.61 -14.71 -8.43
CA VAL A 123 6.05 -16.04 -8.19
C VAL A 123 5.67 -16.71 -9.51
N VAL A 124 5.66 -18.03 -9.48
CA VAL A 124 5.10 -18.85 -10.57
C VAL A 124 4.13 -19.89 -10.00
N ASN A 125 3.21 -20.35 -10.83
CA ASN A 125 2.40 -21.53 -10.52
C ASN A 125 3.33 -22.72 -10.23
N ALA A 126 2.99 -23.57 -9.27
CA ALA A 126 3.85 -24.68 -8.86
C ALA A 126 4.11 -25.70 -10.00
N SER A 127 3.17 -25.84 -10.94
CA SER A 127 3.33 -26.70 -12.14
C SER A 127 4.17 -26.07 -13.25
N PHE A 128 4.47 -24.76 -13.17
CA PHE A 128 5.30 -24.09 -14.15
C PHE A 128 6.74 -24.59 -14.08
N PRO A 129 7.41 -24.88 -15.25
CA PRO A 129 8.69 -25.59 -15.26
C PRO A 129 9.84 -24.87 -14.56
N ALA A 130 9.84 -23.52 -14.53
CA ALA A 130 10.91 -22.74 -13.92
C ALA A 130 10.94 -22.91 -12.39
N LYS A 131 12.10 -23.31 -11.87
CA LYS A 131 12.38 -23.43 -10.42
C LYS A 131 13.24 -22.28 -9.90
N THR A 132 13.90 -21.56 -10.78
CA THR A 132 14.77 -20.42 -10.48
C THR A 132 14.45 -19.23 -11.39
N LEU A 133 14.89 -18.03 -10.98
CA LEU A 133 14.71 -16.82 -11.79
C LEU A 133 15.47 -16.92 -13.13
N ALA A 134 16.62 -17.58 -13.14
CA ALA A 134 17.40 -17.84 -14.37
C ALA A 134 16.66 -18.76 -15.35
N GLU A 135 15.99 -19.79 -14.85
CA GLU A 135 15.13 -20.66 -15.66
C GLU A 135 13.90 -19.92 -16.19
N LEU A 136 13.26 -19.08 -15.36
CA LEU A 136 12.17 -18.22 -15.79
C LEU A 136 12.62 -17.32 -16.94
N ARG A 137 13.80 -16.68 -16.82
CA ARG A 137 14.36 -15.85 -17.90
C ARG A 137 14.48 -16.62 -19.21
N LYS A 138 14.99 -17.85 -19.19
CA LYS A 138 15.09 -18.69 -20.40
C LYS A 138 13.73 -18.92 -21.03
N GLN A 139 12.70 -19.20 -20.22
CA GLN A 139 11.33 -19.44 -20.70
C GLN A 139 10.74 -18.18 -21.37
N VAL A 140 10.81 -17.02 -20.72
CA VAL A 140 10.21 -15.79 -21.23
C VAL A 140 10.93 -15.24 -22.47
N MET A 141 12.23 -15.60 -22.67
CA MET A 141 12.99 -15.23 -23.87
C MET A 141 12.65 -16.09 -25.08
N THR A 142 12.04 -17.26 -24.91
CA THR A 142 11.79 -18.24 -25.98
C THR A 142 10.31 -18.51 -26.23
N GLN A 143 9.43 -18.09 -25.33
CA GLN A 143 7.99 -18.34 -25.37
C GLN A 143 7.20 -17.05 -25.17
N LYS A 144 6.05 -16.93 -25.83
CA LYS A 144 5.10 -15.87 -25.54
C LYS A 144 4.37 -16.19 -24.24
N LEU A 145 4.71 -15.50 -23.19
CA LEU A 145 4.17 -15.67 -21.85
C LEU A 145 3.50 -14.38 -21.37
N ALA A 146 2.78 -14.48 -20.27
CA ALA A 146 2.18 -13.34 -19.60
C ALA A 146 2.44 -13.41 -18.09
N PHE A 147 2.40 -12.25 -17.43
CA PHE A 147 2.49 -12.16 -15.98
C PHE A 147 1.33 -11.35 -15.38
N ALA A 148 0.90 -11.78 -14.19
CA ALA A 148 -0.12 -11.11 -13.40
C ALA A 148 0.48 -10.05 -12.47
N SER A 149 -0.25 -8.96 -12.28
CA SER A 149 -0.04 -8.02 -11.17
C SER A 149 -1.37 -7.63 -10.51
N PRO A 150 -1.35 -7.01 -9.31
CA PRO A 150 -2.56 -6.50 -8.66
C PRO A 150 -3.24 -5.34 -9.39
N GLY A 151 -2.64 -4.84 -10.47
CA GLY A 151 -3.16 -3.76 -11.29
C GLY A 151 -2.07 -2.86 -11.84
N THR A 152 -2.40 -2.17 -12.93
CA THR A 152 -1.49 -1.21 -13.56
C THR A 152 -1.15 -0.08 -12.59
N GLY A 153 0.14 0.29 -12.49
CA GLY A 153 0.62 1.34 -11.57
C GLY A 153 0.86 0.89 -10.13
N THR A 154 0.60 -0.39 -9.80
CA THR A 154 1.05 -0.93 -8.50
C THR A 154 2.56 -1.18 -8.52
N THR A 155 3.24 -1.11 -7.38
CA THR A 155 4.68 -1.38 -7.32
C THR A 155 5.04 -2.80 -7.78
N PRO A 156 4.25 -3.87 -7.49
CA PRO A 156 4.49 -5.17 -8.11
C PRO A 156 4.49 -5.16 -9.64
N HIS A 157 3.56 -4.40 -10.26
CA HIS A 157 3.58 -4.22 -11.71
C HIS A 157 4.89 -3.59 -12.17
N LEU A 158 5.31 -2.47 -11.57
CA LEU A 158 6.51 -1.74 -11.98
C LEU A 158 7.80 -2.52 -11.70
N THR A 159 7.85 -3.32 -10.62
CA THR A 159 8.95 -4.25 -10.35
C THR A 159 9.08 -5.29 -11.47
N ALA A 160 7.95 -5.89 -11.87
CA ALA A 160 7.93 -6.87 -12.98
C ALA A 160 8.28 -6.23 -14.34
N GLU A 161 7.72 -5.05 -14.64
CA GLU A 161 8.05 -4.28 -15.85
C GLU A 161 9.56 -4.00 -15.95
N ASN A 162 10.14 -3.51 -14.85
CA ASN A 162 11.58 -3.25 -14.81
C ASN A 162 12.38 -4.54 -15.06
N LEU A 163 12.03 -5.65 -14.40
CA LEU A 163 12.73 -6.92 -14.57
C LEU A 163 12.58 -7.46 -15.99
N PHE A 164 11.36 -7.59 -16.47
CA PHE A 164 11.07 -8.29 -17.73
C PHE A 164 11.37 -7.43 -18.95
N HIS A 165 10.84 -6.20 -19.00
CA HIS A 165 10.97 -5.36 -20.19
C HIS A 165 12.26 -4.54 -20.20
N VAL A 166 12.67 -3.96 -19.07
CA VAL A 166 13.85 -3.10 -19.04
C VAL A 166 15.14 -3.93 -18.95
N ARG A 167 15.25 -4.85 -17.98
CA ARG A 167 16.48 -5.61 -17.74
C ARG A 167 16.65 -6.79 -18.68
N TRP A 168 15.58 -7.55 -18.95
CA TRP A 168 15.66 -8.74 -19.81
C TRP A 168 15.37 -8.47 -21.27
N LYS A 169 14.71 -7.37 -21.61
CA LYS A 169 14.21 -7.06 -22.96
C LYS A 169 13.30 -8.17 -23.50
N ALA A 170 12.51 -8.80 -22.61
CA ALA A 170 11.62 -9.89 -22.94
C ALA A 170 10.29 -9.39 -23.52
N ASP A 171 9.74 -10.13 -24.49
CA ASP A 171 8.38 -9.91 -25.02
C ASP A 171 7.39 -10.72 -24.17
N ILE A 172 6.96 -10.15 -23.04
CA ILE A 172 6.02 -10.77 -22.12
C ILE A 172 4.82 -9.84 -21.86
N THR A 173 3.61 -10.38 -21.91
CA THR A 173 2.39 -9.58 -21.78
C THR A 173 2.02 -9.35 -20.32
N HIS A 174 1.78 -8.09 -19.93
CA HIS A 174 1.20 -7.78 -18.62
C HIS A 174 -0.31 -8.03 -18.60
N VAL A 175 -0.79 -8.74 -17.57
CA VAL A 175 -2.22 -8.97 -17.28
C VAL A 175 -2.56 -8.31 -15.95
N PRO A 176 -3.14 -7.10 -15.95
CA PRO A 176 -3.54 -6.41 -14.73
C PRO A 176 -4.81 -7.02 -14.15
N PHE A 177 -4.76 -7.39 -12.87
CA PHE A 177 -5.93 -7.81 -12.10
C PHE A 177 -6.48 -6.65 -11.24
N LYS A 178 -7.70 -6.82 -10.74
CA LYS A 178 -8.33 -5.83 -9.86
C LYS A 178 -7.96 -6.10 -8.39
N GLY A 179 -6.65 -6.21 -8.09
CA GLY A 179 -6.12 -6.40 -6.73
C GLY A 179 -5.34 -7.71 -6.54
N ALA A 180 -4.72 -7.88 -5.36
CA ALA A 180 -3.82 -9.00 -5.06
C ALA A 180 -4.55 -10.35 -5.02
N GLY A 181 -5.74 -10.43 -4.41
CA GLY A 181 -6.51 -11.67 -4.33
C GLY A 181 -6.82 -12.27 -5.70
N PRO A 182 -7.48 -11.53 -6.62
CA PRO A 182 -7.72 -11.99 -7.99
C PRO A 182 -6.44 -12.34 -8.75
N ALA A 183 -5.34 -11.58 -8.58
CA ALA A 183 -4.05 -11.87 -9.21
C ALA A 183 -3.47 -13.22 -8.73
N VAL A 184 -3.50 -13.47 -7.42
CA VAL A 184 -3.08 -14.77 -6.83
C VAL A 184 -3.93 -15.90 -7.40
N THR A 185 -5.24 -15.73 -7.49
CA THR A 185 -6.16 -16.74 -8.06
C THR A 185 -5.82 -17.01 -9.52
N GLY A 186 -5.52 -15.99 -10.32
CA GLY A 186 -5.08 -16.13 -11.70
C GLY A 186 -3.82 -16.99 -11.83
N VAL A 187 -2.79 -16.70 -11.01
CA VAL A 187 -1.53 -17.47 -11.04
C VAL A 187 -1.71 -18.89 -10.52
N LEU A 188 -2.56 -19.12 -9.52
CA LEU A 188 -2.94 -20.46 -9.06
C LEU A 188 -3.64 -21.27 -10.14
N GLY A 189 -4.45 -20.60 -10.96
CA GLY A 189 -5.09 -21.22 -12.15
C GLY A 189 -4.15 -21.38 -13.36
N GLY A 190 -2.92 -20.90 -13.26
CA GLY A 190 -1.94 -20.95 -14.37
C GLY A 190 -2.22 -19.95 -15.50
N GLN A 191 -3.11 -18.98 -15.31
CA GLN A 191 -3.50 -18.00 -16.35
C GLN A 191 -3.52 -16.56 -15.80
N PRO A 192 -2.39 -15.87 -15.91
CA PRO A 192 -1.07 -16.33 -16.40
C PRO A 192 -0.31 -17.11 -15.33
N PRO A 193 0.70 -17.94 -15.71
CA PRO A 193 1.43 -18.80 -14.78
C PRO A 193 2.48 -18.04 -13.94
N ILE A 194 2.78 -16.80 -14.29
CA ILE A 194 3.78 -15.94 -13.67
C ILE A 194 3.05 -14.78 -12.99
N GLY A 195 3.56 -14.29 -11.86
CA GLY A 195 3.04 -13.11 -11.22
C GLY A 195 4.09 -12.35 -10.40
N CYS A 196 3.79 -11.07 -10.16
CA CYS A 196 4.51 -10.26 -9.19
C CYS A 196 3.51 -9.63 -8.23
N MET A 197 3.70 -9.84 -6.93
CA MET A 197 2.74 -9.44 -5.89
C MET A 197 3.45 -9.10 -4.59
N ALA A 198 2.86 -8.20 -3.79
CA ALA A 198 3.33 -7.92 -2.44
C ALA A 198 3.17 -9.16 -1.54
N GLY A 199 4.09 -9.35 -0.61
CA GLY A 199 4.30 -10.58 0.15
C GLY A 199 3.06 -11.20 0.78
N SER A 200 2.16 -10.41 1.39
CA SER A 200 0.97 -10.93 2.06
C SER A 200 0.00 -11.66 1.13
N GLY A 201 -0.04 -11.30 -0.15
CA GLY A 201 -0.94 -11.92 -1.12
C GLY A 201 -0.62 -13.39 -1.37
N PRO A 202 0.58 -13.74 -1.85
CA PRO A 202 0.93 -15.10 -2.22
C PRO A 202 1.46 -15.96 -1.05
N MET A 203 1.77 -15.40 0.14
CA MET A 203 2.53 -16.06 1.21
C MET A 203 1.97 -17.43 1.62
N SER A 204 0.67 -17.54 1.87
CA SER A 204 0.05 -18.80 2.28
C SER A 204 0.14 -19.87 1.18
N ASN A 205 0.03 -19.46 -0.09
CA ASN A 205 0.13 -20.34 -1.24
C ASN A 205 1.57 -20.75 -1.54
N ILE A 206 2.55 -19.90 -1.22
CA ILE A 206 3.97 -20.26 -1.29
C ILE A 206 4.29 -21.28 -0.21
N LYS A 207 3.89 -21.03 1.05
CA LYS A 207 4.11 -21.96 2.16
C LYS A 207 3.44 -23.33 1.96
N SER A 208 2.28 -23.36 1.30
CA SER A 208 1.58 -24.62 0.95
C SER A 208 2.07 -25.28 -0.33
N GLY A 209 3.08 -24.72 -1.01
CA GLY A 209 3.66 -25.26 -2.24
C GLY A 209 2.78 -25.13 -3.49
N LYS A 210 1.68 -24.37 -3.45
CA LYS A 210 0.81 -24.10 -4.60
C LYS A 210 1.36 -23.04 -5.54
N LEU A 211 2.18 -22.13 -5.01
CA LEU A 211 2.99 -21.18 -5.76
C LEU A 211 4.45 -21.37 -5.39
N ARG A 212 5.35 -21.04 -6.31
CA ARG A 212 6.80 -21.01 -6.09
C ARG A 212 7.29 -19.57 -6.17
N ALA A 213 7.94 -19.08 -5.10
CA ALA A 213 8.66 -17.82 -5.12
C ALA A 213 10.03 -18.01 -5.77
N LEU A 214 10.40 -17.12 -6.69
CA LEU A 214 11.68 -17.17 -7.40
C LEU A 214 12.63 -16.05 -6.98
N ALA A 215 12.12 -14.90 -6.58
CA ALA A 215 12.91 -13.77 -6.09
C ALA A 215 12.04 -12.81 -5.27
N VAL A 216 12.68 -12.04 -4.39
CA VAL A 216 12.08 -10.93 -3.64
C VAL A 216 12.78 -9.60 -3.97
N SER A 217 12.04 -8.50 -3.93
CA SER A 217 12.56 -7.15 -4.24
C SER A 217 13.15 -6.42 -3.03
N SER A 218 13.19 -7.04 -1.86
CA SER A 218 13.76 -6.46 -0.64
C SER A 218 15.28 -6.42 -0.66
N ALA A 219 15.85 -5.56 0.19
CA ALA A 219 17.30 -5.45 0.39
C ALA A 219 17.94 -6.74 0.98
N LYS A 220 17.14 -7.51 1.72
CA LYS A 220 17.53 -8.79 2.34
C LYS A 220 16.45 -9.82 2.06
N ARG A 221 16.81 -11.10 2.14
CA ARG A 221 15.83 -12.19 2.07
C ARG A 221 14.81 -12.05 3.19
N LEU A 222 13.57 -12.45 2.92
CA LEU A 222 12.51 -12.46 3.92
C LEU A 222 12.73 -13.60 4.92
N GLU A 223 12.55 -13.34 6.22
CA GLU A 223 12.62 -14.38 7.26
C GLU A 223 11.61 -15.52 7.01
N GLN A 224 10.44 -15.17 6.43
CA GLN A 224 9.41 -16.14 6.09
C GLN A 224 9.75 -17.00 4.86
N LEU A 225 10.76 -16.60 4.07
CA LEU A 225 11.21 -17.25 2.84
C LEU A 225 12.74 -17.20 2.73
N PRO A 226 13.49 -17.82 3.67
CA PRO A 226 14.95 -17.67 3.76
C PRO A 226 15.71 -18.25 2.56
N ASP A 227 15.10 -19.21 1.85
CA ASP A 227 15.69 -19.83 0.67
C ASP A 227 15.44 -19.04 -0.63
N VAL A 228 14.57 -18.00 -0.61
CA VAL A 228 14.27 -17.20 -1.78
C VAL A 228 15.24 -16.02 -1.87
N PRO A 229 16.08 -15.94 -2.93
CA PRO A 229 17.07 -14.90 -3.06
C PRO A 229 16.43 -13.54 -3.37
N THR A 230 17.17 -12.46 -3.07
CA THR A 230 16.80 -11.12 -3.50
C THR A 230 17.16 -10.90 -4.98
N LEU A 231 16.55 -9.90 -5.60
CA LEU A 231 16.92 -9.50 -6.97
C LEU A 231 18.38 -9.01 -7.03
N ASP A 232 18.88 -8.36 -5.97
CA ASP A 232 20.29 -7.94 -5.89
C ASP A 232 21.25 -9.14 -5.87
N GLU A 233 20.97 -10.19 -5.06
CA GLU A 233 21.76 -11.44 -5.03
C GLU A 233 21.77 -12.15 -6.39
N LEU A 234 20.73 -11.97 -7.19
CA LEU A 234 20.59 -12.54 -8.52
C LEU A 234 21.21 -11.69 -9.64
N GLY A 235 21.92 -10.60 -9.28
CA GLY A 235 22.64 -9.74 -10.22
C GLY A 235 21.79 -8.63 -10.85
N TYR A 236 20.69 -8.23 -10.20
CA TYR A 236 19.84 -7.10 -10.61
C TYR A 236 19.91 -5.96 -9.59
N PRO A 237 21.07 -5.27 -9.44
CA PRO A 237 21.22 -4.21 -8.46
C PRO A 237 20.31 -3.01 -8.76
N GLY A 238 19.88 -2.33 -7.70
CA GLY A 238 19.00 -1.16 -7.79
C GLY A 238 17.54 -1.49 -8.08
N MET A 239 17.14 -2.78 -7.95
CA MET A 239 15.75 -3.21 -8.07
C MET A 239 15.05 -3.35 -6.71
N GLN A 240 15.62 -2.77 -5.66
CA GLN A 240 14.94 -2.73 -4.35
C GLN A 240 13.66 -1.92 -4.44
N ASP A 241 12.56 -2.55 -4.11
CA ASP A 241 11.24 -1.94 -4.15
C ASP A 241 10.28 -2.59 -3.16
N TYR A 242 9.37 -1.79 -2.64
CA TYR A 242 8.41 -2.20 -1.62
C TYR A 242 7.01 -1.70 -1.94
N THR A 243 6.03 -2.52 -1.65
CA THR A 243 4.64 -2.07 -1.53
C THR A 243 4.41 -1.61 -0.11
N TRP A 244 4.41 -0.30 0.13
CA TRP A 244 4.03 0.25 1.42
C TRP A 244 2.52 0.50 1.51
N VAL A 245 1.98 0.52 2.74
CA VAL A 245 0.58 0.84 3.03
C VAL A 245 0.51 2.07 3.92
N GLY A 246 -0.20 3.09 3.44
CA GLY A 246 -0.36 4.36 4.12
C GLY A 246 -1.81 4.66 4.52
N LEU A 247 -1.94 5.42 5.62
CA LEU A 247 -3.17 6.01 6.12
C LEU A 247 -3.15 7.52 5.83
N PHE A 248 -4.24 8.03 5.27
CA PHE A 248 -4.37 9.43 4.85
C PHE A 248 -5.69 10.02 5.35
N VAL A 249 -5.73 11.34 5.45
CA VAL A 249 -6.92 12.15 5.71
C VAL A 249 -7.05 13.27 4.66
N PRO A 250 -8.23 13.86 4.42
CA PRO A 250 -8.37 15.03 3.57
C PRO A 250 -7.41 16.15 3.98
N ALA A 251 -6.90 16.89 3.02
CA ALA A 251 -6.16 18.12 3.27
C ALA A 251 -7.03 19.11 4.07
N GLY A 252 -6.40 19.90 4.95
CA GLY A 252 -7.15 20.79 5.85
C GLY A 252 -7.66 20.12 7.12
N THR A 253 -7.54 18.80 7.28
CA THR A 253 -7.80 18.14 8.58
C THR A 253 -6.93 18.78 9.65
N PRO A 254 -7.53 19.23 10.81
CA PRO A 254 -6.77 19.87 11.88
C PRO A 254 -5.55 19.04 12.29
N ARG A 255 -4.39 19.69 12.41
CA ARG A 255 -3.12 19.01 12.74
C ARG A 255 -3.23 18.17 14.02
N ALA A 256 -3.97 18.65 15.02
CA ALA A 256 -4.19 17.90 16.26
C ALA A 256 -4.91 16.55 16.03
N ILE A 257 -5.86 16.50 15.10
CA ILE A 257 -6.56 15.26 14.70
C ILE A 257 -5.58 14.33 13.98
N ALA A 258 -4.83 14.84 13.00
CA ALA A 258 -3.83 14.04 12.28
C ALA A 258 -2.74 13.49 13.23
N GLN A 259 -2.28 14.29 14.19
CA GLN A 259 -1.33 13.84 15.22
C GLN A 259 -1.94 12.77 16.15
N ARG A 260 -3.21 12.92 16.54
CA ARG A 260 -3.89 11.92 17.37
C ARG A 260 -4.04 10.58 16.64
N LEU A 261 -4.42 10.62 15.36
CA LEU A 261 -4.49 9.43 14.50
C LEU A 261 -3.10 8.80 14.31
N ASN A 262 -2.06 9.59 14.05
CA ASN A 262 -0.69 9.10 13.94
C ASN A 262 -0.22 8.44 15.24
N ALA A 263 -0.44 9.07 16.39
CA ALA A 263 -0.09 8.50 17.69
C ALA A 263 -0.81 7.17 17.95
N ALA A 264 -2.09 7.06 17.56
CA ALA A 264 -2.86 5.83 17.68
C ALA A 264 -2.30 4.72 16.77
N VAL A 265 -1.86 5.05 15.55
CA VAL A 265 -1.17 4.10 14.65
C VAL A 265 0.17 3.66 15.24
N LEU A 266 0.99 4.59 15.73
CA LEU A 266 2.28 4.28 16.37
C LEU A 266 2.10 3.33 17.57
N LYS A 267 1.06 3.53 18.36
CA LYS A 267 0.70 2.62 19.46
C LYS A 267 0.22 1.26 18.93
N ALA A 268 -0.60 1.25 17.89
CA ALA A 268 -1.13 0.03 17.29
C ALA A 268 -0.03 -0.91 16.81
N VAL A 269 0.98 -0.40 16.10
CA VAL A 269 2.10 -1.22 15.58
C VAL A 269 3.05 -1.73 16.68
N GLN A 270 2.89 -1.28 17.93
CA GLN A 270 3.62 -1.82 19.08
C GLN A 270 2.85 -2.96 19.77
N ASN A 271 1.57 -3.14 19.45
CA ASN A 271 0.76 -4.23 19.99
C ASN A 271 1.33 -5.58 19.53
N ALA A 272 1.57 -6.50 20.46
CA ALA A 272 2.22 -7.78 20.20
C ALA A 272 1.44 -8.66 19.21
N GLU A 273 0.11 -8.72 19.34
CA GLU A 273 -0.75 -9.50 18.43
C GLU A 273 -0.71 -8.92 17.01
N MET A 274 -0.78 -7.59 16.88
CA MET A 274 -0.67 -6.92 15.59
C MET A 274 0.71 -7.19 14.95
N ARG A 275 1.80 -7.07 15.71
CA ARG A 275 3.15 -7.39 15.22
C ARG A 275 3.26 -8.81 14.73
N GLN A 276 2.81 -9.79 15.53
CA GLN A 276 2.84 -11.19 15.14
C GLN A 276 2.08 -11.44 13.82
N ARG A 277 0.93 -10.79 13.62
CA ARG A 277 0.17 -10.88 12.36
C ARG A 277 0.90 -10.24 11.20
N LEU A 278 1.52 -9.06 11.42
CA LEU A 278 2.30 -8.37 10.38
C LEU A 278 3.52 -9.20 9.98
N ASP A 279 4.27 -9.74 10.93
CA ASP A 279 5.45 -10.57 10.69
C ASP A 279 5.08 -11.86 9.92
N ALA A 280 4.00 -12.55 10.32
CA ALA A 280 3.54 -13.76 9.63
C ALA A 280 3.20 -13.54 8.15
N LEU A 281 2.86 -12.31 7.78
CA LEU A 281 2.50 -11.86 6.43
C LEU A 281 3.65 -11.11 5.73
N ALA A 282 4.86 -11.14 6.29
CA ALA A 282 6.04 -10.45 5.78
C ALA A 282 5.86 -8.93 5.62
N PHE A 283 5.13 -8.29 6.54
CA PHE A 283 5.13 -6.84 6.67
C PHE A 283 6.31 -6.38 7.54
N GLU A 284 7.02 -5.40 7.06
CA GLU A 284 8.02 -4.64 7.81
C GLU A 284 7.38 -3.32 8.29
N VAL A 285 7.35 -3.11 9.61
CA VAL A 285 6.78 -1.88 10.20
C VAL A 285 7.66 -0.69 9.89
N THR A 286 7.07 0.36 9.33
CA THR A 286 7.75 1.61 8.94
C THR A 286 7.10 2.85 9.55
N ALA A 287 6.11 2.67 10.45
CA ALA A 287 5.39 3.78 11.05
C ALA A 287 6.33 4.74 11.77
N ALA A 288 6.19 6.02 11.44
CA ALA A 288 7.02 7.12 11.91
C ALA A 288 6.15 8.32 12.34
N PRO A 289 6.71 9.31 13.05
CA PRO A 289 6.02 10.56 13.37
C PRO A 289 5.45 11.26 12.12
N LEU A 290 4.37 12.02 12.31
CA LEU A 290 3.58 12.65 11.24
C LEU A 290 4.44 13.42 10.21
N ASP A 291 5.43 14.21 10.69
CA ASP A 291 6.26 15.02 9.81
C ASP A 291 7.25 14.18 8.98
N GLU A 292 7.76 13.09 9.54
CA GLU A 292 8.60 12.13 8.84
C GLU A 292 7.80 11.37 7.77
N THR A 293 6.61 10.92 8.13
CA THR A 293 5.66 10.31 7.20
C THR A 293 5.38 11.22 6.01
N SER A 294 5.10 12.50 6.27
CA SER A 294 4.81 13.48 5.21
C SER A 294 6.02 13.71 4.29
N ARG A 295 7.24 13.74 4.84
CA ARG A 295 8.48 13.85 4.03
C ARG A 295 8.68 12.60 3.18
N TYR A 296 8.50 11.42 3.76
CA TYR A 296 8.64 10.15 3.05
C TYR A 296 7.67 10.04 1.88
N VAL A 297 6.38 10.31 2.08
CA VAL A 297 5.38 10.24 1.00
C VAL A 297 5.72 11.20 -0.14
N ARG A 298 6.17 12.43 0.16
CA ARG A 298 6.61 13.37 -0.88
C ARG A 298 7.82 12.87 -1.64
N SER A 299 8.79 12.26 -0.98
CA SER A 299 9.96 11.68 -1.65
C SER A 299 9.57 10.51 -2.55
N GLU A 300 8.61 9.68 -2.13
CA GLU A 300 8.07 8.59 -2.96
C GLU A 300 7.34 9.13 -4.20
N VAL A 301 6.53 10.18 -4.06
CA VAL A 301 5.89 10.84 -5.22
C VAL A 301 6.93 11.32 -6.22
N ALA A 302 8.00 11.99 -5.77
CA ALA A 302 9.07 12.47 -6.64
C ALA A 302 9.86 11.32 -7.29
N LYS A 303 10.19 10.28 -6.53
CA LYS A 303 10.87 9.05 -7.00
C LYS A 303 10.05 8.39 -8.10
N TRP A 304 8.77 8.12 -7.86
CA TRP A 304 7.92 7.42 -8.80
C TRP A 304 7.60 8.23 -10.05
N ALA A 305 7.49 9.56 -9.93
CA ALA A 305 7.38 10.44 -11.10
C ALA A 305 8.59 10.31 -12.04
N LYS A 306 9.80 10.12 -11.49
CA LYS A 306 11.00 9.86 -12.28
C LYS A 306 10.95 8.46 -12.91
N VAL A 307 10.67 7.42 -12.12
CA VAL A 307 10.63 6.02 -12.58
C VAL A 307 9.62 5.83 -13.71
N VAL A 308 8.39 6.36 -13.58
CA VAL A 308 7.35 6.25 -14.62
C VAL A 308 7.80 6.90 -15.92
N LYS A 309 8.49 8.06 -15.85
CA LYS A 309 9.03 8.73 -17.05
C LYS A 309 10.14 7.92 -17.72
N GLU A 310 11.06 7.35 -16.93
CA GLU A 310 12.22 6.60 -17.42
C GLU A 310 11.83 5.23 -18.00
N THR A 311 10.86 4.55 -17.40
CA THR A 311 10.37 3.25 -17.88
C THR A 311 9.41 3.38 -19.06
N GLY A 312 8.85 4.57 -19.28
CA GLY A 312 7.82 4.79 -20.30
C GLY A 312 6.50 4.06 -19.99
N ALA A 313 6.31 3.61 -18.74
CA ALA A 313 5.08 2.95 -18.30
C ALA A 313 3.87 3.86 -18.57
N LYS A 314 2.83 3.31 -19.17
CA LYS A 314 1.59 4.03 -19.52
C LYS A 314 0.40 3.20 -19.07
N VAL A 315 -0.69 3.87 -18.79
CA VAL A 315 -2.03 3.28 -18.75
C VAL A 315 -2.68 3.58 -20.10
N ASP A 316 -3.02 2.53 -20.82
CA ASP A 316 -3.76 2.63 -22.08
C ASP A 316 -5.19 3.15 -21.88
#